data_ead19e26474d8ca4c618cff09ba3fcab
#
_entry.id   ead19e26474d8ca4c618cff09ba3fcab
#
_cell.length_a   1.000
_cell.length_b   1.000
_cell.length_c   1.000
_cell.angle_alpha   90.00
_cell.angle_beta   90.00
_cell.angle_gamma   90.00
#
_symmetry.space_group_name_H-M   'P 1'
#
loop_
_entity.id
_entity.type
_entity.pdbx_description
1 polymer ?
#
loop_
_entity_poly.entity_id
_entity_poly.type
_entity_poly.pdbx_seq_one_letter_code
_entity_poly.pdbx_strand_id
1 'polypeptide(L)'
;MSRVSPALFARDGGARIHQAIDIPAVIGTPVVAGMSGRVEKLFVSKLGGLTTYIRSGDRHWLTYYAHLSGYVAGLHEGEQVAAGQVIAYVGDTGNAGPGNTHLHFAVHRMAPGERWYQGTPINPYPLLCRC
;
A
#
# COMPACT_ATOMS: atom_id res chain seq x y z
N MET A 1 6.07 11.37 -16.26
CA MET A 1 5.49 10.07 -16.00
C MET A 1 4.70 10.04 -14.72
N SER A 2 3.51 9.47 -14.77
CA SER A 2 2.63 9.44 -13.62
C SER A 2 3.11 8.45 -12.56
N ARG A 3 2.74 8.73 -11.33
CA ARG A 3 2.95 7.82 -10.22
C ARG A 3 1.62 7.44 -9.66
N VAL A 4 1.54 6.25 -9.07
CA VAL A 4 0.37 5.84 -8.32
C VAL A 4 0.54 6.29 -6.89
N SER A 5 -0.37 7.14 -6.45
CA SER A 5 -0.44 7.56 -5.06
C SER A 5 -1.83 7.26 -4.55
N PRO A 6 -1.99 6.49 -3.48
CA PRO A 6 -3.33 6.21 -2.96
C PRO A 6 -4.13 7.46 -2.70
N ALA A 7 -3.48 8.52 -2.25
CA ALA A 7 -4.18 9.75 -1.92
C ALA A 7 -4.89 10.40 -3.10
N LEU A 8 -4.42 10.16 -4.32
CA LEU A 8 -5.01 10.79 -5.49
C LEU A 8 -6.33 10.17 -5.91
N PHE A 9 -6.69 9.01 -5.37
CA PHE A 9 -7.85 8.27 -5.82
C PHE A 9 -8.95 8.15 -4.78
N ALA A 10 -8.90 8.94 -3.74
CA ALA A 10 -9.89 8.87 -2.66
C ALA A 10 -11.05 9.81 -2.92
N ARG A 11 -11.68 9.69 -4.04
CA ARG A 11 -12.63 10.69 -4.50
C ARG A 11 -14.08 10.29 -4.45
N ASP A 12 -14.35 9.05 -4.64
CA ASP A 12 -15.74 8.66 -4.81
C ASP A 12 -16.46 8.56 -3.49
N GLY A 13 -15.90 9.11 -2.48
CA GLY A 13 -16.60 9.39 -1.26
C GLY A 13 -17.00 8.24 -0.42
N GLY A 14 -16.60 7.10 -0.80
CA GLY A 14 -16.88 6.00 0.07
C GLY A 14 -18.34 5.81 0.35
N ALA A 15 -19.16 5.91 -0.67
CA ALA A 15 -20.55 5.54 -0.51
C ALA A 15 -20.67 4.11 -0.02
N ARG A 16 -19.58 3.34 -0.12
CA ARG A 16 -19.54 1.95 0.31
C ARG A 16 -18.45 1.78 1.34
N ILE A 17 -18.59 0.72 2.13
CA ILE A 17 -17.57 0.36 3.11
C ILE A 17 -16.55 -0.53 2.40
N HIS A 18 -15.32 -0.04 2.33
CA HIS A 18 -14.21 -0.77 1.75
C HIS A 18 -13.09 -0.91 2.75
N GLN A 19 -12.47 -2.08 2.76
CA GLN A 19 -11.29 -2.31 3.59
C GLN A 19 -10.00 -2.20 2.78
N ALA A 20 -10.12 -1.89 1.49
CA ALA A 20 -9.01 -1.68 0.59
C ALA A 20 -9.51 -0.97 -0.65
N ILE A 21 -8.58 -0.47 -1.45
CA ILE A 21 -8.90 0.09 -2.77
C ILE A 21 -7.96 -0.50 -3.80
N ASP A 22 -8.47 -0.64 -5.02
CA ASP A 22 -7.68 -1.07 -6.17
C ASP A 22 -7.51 0.11 -7.11
N ILE A 23 -6.27 0.41 -7.45
CA ILE A 23 -5.93 1.55 -8.31
C ILE A 23 -5.31 1.00 -9.59
N PRO A 24 -6.07 0.97 -10.69
CA PRO A 24 -5.54 0.48 -11.96
C PRO A 24 -4.39 1.35 -12.45
N ALA A 25 -3.35 0.72 -12.96
CA ALA A 25 -2.22 1.41 -13.52
C ALA A 25 -1.43 0.45 -14.39
N VAL A 26 -0.62 1.00 -15.28
CA VAL A 26 0.24 0.21 -16.16
C VAL A 26 1.31 -0.47 -15.32
N ILE A 27 1.68 -1.70 -15.70
CA ILE A 27 2.76 -2.42 -15.03
C ILE A 27 4.02 -1.56 -15.02
N GLY A 28 4.72 -1.56 -13.90
CA GLY A 28 5.94 -0.77 -13.74
C GLY A 28 5.72 0.67 -13.33
N THR A 29 4.47 1.13 -13.22
CA THR A 29 4.19 2.49 -12.73
C THR A 29 4.72 2.62 -11.31
N PRO A 30 5.50 3.68 -11.01
CA PRO A 30 6.01 3.85 -9.65
C PRO A 30 4.89 4.02 -8.62
N VAL A 31 5.04 3.31 -7.51
CA VAL A 31 4.14 3.40 -6.36
C VAL A 31 4.82 4.24 -5.31
N VAL A 32 4.13 5.24 -4.78
CA VAL A 32 4.66 6.07 -3.71
C VAL A 32 3.98 5.74 -2.38
N ALA A 33 4.73 5.91 -1.30
CA ALA A 33 4.20 5.69 0.03
C ALA A 33 3.05 6.65 0.30
N GLY A 34 1.94 6.13 0.80
CA GLY A 34 0.77 6.94 1.11
C GLY A 34 0.90 7.70 2.43
N MET A 35 1.86 7.29 3.27
CA MET A 35 2.17 7.98 4.51
C MET A 35 3.63 7.72 4.87
N SER A 36 4.18 8.57 5.71
CA SER A 36 5.52 8.37 6.25
C SER A 36 5.50 7.24 7.27
N GLY A 37 6.60 6.52 7.37
CA GLY A 37 6.72 5.45 8.34
C GLY A 37 7.95 4.62 8.09
N ARG A 38 7.96 3.45 8.69
CA ARG A 38 9.05 2.49 8.56
C ARG A 38 8.57 1.25 7.84
N VAL A 39 9.38 0.76 6.92
CA VAL A 39 9.08 -0.52 6.25
C VAL A 39 9.09 -1.61 7.30
N GLU A 40 7.92 -2.14 7.60
CA GLU A 40 7.77 -3.15 8.64
C GLU A 40 8.04 -4.54 8.08
N LYS A 41 7.61 -4.79 6.85
CA LYS A 41 7.75 -6.10 6.24
C LYS A 41 7.72 -6.00 4.71
N LEU A 42 8.56 -6.79 4.06
CA LEU A 42 8.50 -7.08 2.64
C LEU A 42 8.15 -8.55 2.53
N PHE A 43 6.96 -8.86 2.04
CA PHE A 43 6.45 -10.22 2.11
C PHE A 43 5.95 -10.67 0.75
N VAL A 44 6.19 -11.93 0.42
CA VAL A 44 5.70 -12.51 -0.83
C VAL A 44 4.72 -13.60 -0.47
N SER A 45 3.50 -13.50 -1.00
CA SER A 45 2.46 -14.48 -0.71
C SER A 45 1.71 -14.86 -1.97
N LYS A 46 0.92 -15.94 -1.88
CA LYS A 46 0.10 -16.36 -3.01
C LYS A 46 -1.00 -15.36 -3.31
N LEU A 47 -1.56 -14.74 -2.29
CA LEU A 47 -2.68 -13.81 -2.47
C LEU A 47 -2.18 -12.43 -2.89
N GLY A 48 -1.29 -11.85 -2.13
CA GLY A 48 -0.85 -10.47 -2.39
C GLY A 48 0.27 -10.36 -3.40
N GLY A 49 0.98 -11.45 -3.68
CA GLY A 49 2.19 -11.38 -4.49
C GLY A 49 3.29 -10.66 -3.74
N LEU A 50 4.03 -9.79 -4.42
CA LEU A 50 5.02 -8.95 -3.76
C LEU A 50 4.29 -7.84 -3.02
N THR A 51 4.56 -7.70 -1.72
CA THR A 51 3.88 -6.73 -0.87
C THR A 51 4.85 -5.93 -0.03
N THR A 52 4.40 -4.74 0.38
CA THR A 52 5.12 -3.88 1.30
C THR A 52 4.18 -3.45 2.41
N TYR A 53 4.64 -3.51 3.65
CA TYR A 53 3.91 -3.05 4.82
C TYR A 53 4.69 -1.91 5.44
N ILE A 54 4.07 -0.73 5.60
CA ILE A 54 4.70 0.44 6.20
C ILE A 54 3.93 0.81 7.46
N ARG A 55 4.64 0.92 8.58
CA ARG A 55 4.02 1.28 9.85
C ARG A 55 4.37 2.73 10.20
N SER A 56 3.35 3.48 10.62
CA SER A 56 3.53 4.88 10.99
C SER A 56 4.44 5.04 12.20
N GLY A 57 5.04 6.22 12.34
CA GLY A 57 5.95 6.50 13.45
C GLY A 57 5.31 6.36 14.81
N ASP A 58 4.02 6.72 14.94
CA ASP A 58 3.28 6.57 16.19
C ASP A 58 2.80 5.13 16.40
N ARG A 59 3.01 4.25 15.42
CA ARG A 59 2.72 2.82 15.44
C ARG A 59 1.22 2.50 15.48
N HIS A 60 0.37 3.48 15.25
CA HIS A 60 -1.08 3.27 15.26
C HIS A 60 -1.64 2.85 13.91
N TRP A 61 -0.89 3.05 12.83
CA TRP A 61 -1.36 2.82 11.48
C TRP A 61 -0.38 1.99 10.68
N LEU A 62 -0.92 1.22 9.73
CA LEU A 62 -0.09 0.45 8.81
C LEU A 62 -0.72 0.55 7.42
N THR A 63 0.12 0.81 6.42
CA THR A 63 -0.32 0.81 5.02
C THR A 63 0.24 -0.40 4.31
N TYR A 64 -0.57 -0.98 3.45
CA TYR A 64 -0.30 -2.24 2.78
C TYR A 64 -0.40 -2.03 1.27
N TYR A 65 0.59 -2.50 0.55
CA TYR A 65 0.71 -2.34 -0.89
C TYR A 65 0.94 -3.71 -1.51
N ALA A 66 0.08 -4.14 -2.43
CA ALA A 66 0.13 -5.51 -2.94
C ALA A 66 0.12 -5.56 -4.47
N HIS A 67 0.38 -6.75 -4.99
CA HIS A 67 0.45 -7.07 -6.40
C HIS A 67 1.56 -6.32 -7.11
N LEU A 68 2.64 -6.04 -6.41
CA LEU A 68 3.75 -5.26 -6.94
C LEU A 68 4.55 -6.10 -7.93
N SER A 69 5.18 -5.44 -8.91
CA SER A 69 6.10 -6.13 -9.81
C SER A 69 7.52 -6.14 -9.27
N GLY A 70 7.85 -5.21 -8.39
CA GLY A 70 9.18 -5.13 -7.78
C GLY A 70 9.23 -4.04 -6.77
N TYR A 71 10.28 -4.05 -5.95
CA TYR A 71 10.57 -2.99 -4.98
C TYR A 71 11.56 -2.01 -5.57
N VAL A 72 11.54 -0.77 -5.10
CA VAL A 72 12.57 0.18 -5.48
C VAL A 72 13.93 -0.36 -5.00
N ALA A 73 14.98 -0.07 -5.77
CA ALA A 73 16.31 -0.56 -5.45
C ALA A 73 16.70 -0.13 -4.03
N GLY A 74 17.19 -1.08 -3.25
CA GLY A 74 17.65 -0.82 -1.89
C GLY A 74 16.58 -0.83 -0.82
N LEU A 75 15.31 -0.95 -1.18
CA LEU A 75 14.26 -1.00 -0.18
C LEU A 75 14.47 -2.21 0.74
N HIS A 76 14.41 -1.97 2.05
CA HIS A 76 14.63 -3.03 3.03
C HIS A 76 13.78 -2.81 4.27
N GLU A 77 13.54 -3.89 4.97
CA GLU A 77 12.82 -3.82 6.25
C GLU A 77 13.59 -2.97 7.23
N GLY A 78 12.86 -2.11 7.94
CA GLY A 78 13.45 -1.18 8.88
C GLY A 78 13.75 0.20 8.28
N GLU A 79 13.66 0.36 6.98
CA GLU A 79 13.96 1.63 6.33
C GLU A 79 12.87 2.65 6.62
N GLN A 80 13.28 3.89 6.94
CA GLN A 80 12.36 5.01 7.04
C GLN A 80 12.02 5.52 5.65
N VAL A 81 10.73 5.73 5.40
CA VAL A 81 10.26 6.29 4.14
C VAL A 81 9.35 7.47 4.42
N ALA A 82 9.32 8.41 3.49
CA ALA A 82 8.46 9.58 3.60
C ALA A 82 7.25 9.41 2.69
N ALA A 83 6.14 10.02 3.07
CA ALA A 83 4.98 10.08 2.19
C ALA A 83 5.40 10.66 0.84
N GLY A 84 4.98 10.02 -0.25
CA GLY A 84 5.36 10.44 -1.60
C GLY A 84 6.65 9.84 -2.11
N GLN A 85 7.41 9.17 -1.28
CA GLN A 85 8.64 8.51 -1.73
C GLN A 85 8.29 7.27 -2.53
N VAL A 86 8.99 7.05 -3.65
CA VAL A 86 8.80 5.84 -4.46
C VAL A 86 9.31 4.64 -3.68
N ILE A 87 8.47 3.61 -3.57
CA ILE A 87 8.80 2.40 -2.81
C ILE A 87 8.77 1.14 -3.66
N ALA A 88 7.98 1.14 -4.74
CA ALA A 88 7.76 -0.08 -5.51
C ALA A 88 7.17 0.25 -6.87
N TYR A 89 6.78 -0.79 -7.60
CA TYR A 89 6.21 -0.64 -8.94
C TYR A 89 4.99 -1.54 -9.09
N VAL A 90 3.99 -1.03 -9.81
CA VAL A 90 2.73 -1.74 -10.05
C VAL A 90 2.99 -3.03 -10.82
N GLY A 91 2.27 -4.07 -10.47
CA GLY A 91 2.33 -5.34 -11.17
C GLY A 91 1.00 -6.07 -11.15
N ASP A 92 1.08 -7.39 -11.35
CA ASP A 92 -0.07 -8.28 -11.31
C ASP A 92 0.23 -9.55 -10.53
N THR A 93 1.20 -9.49 -9.64
CA THR A 93 1.63 -10.66 -8.87
C THR A 93 0.56 -11.07 -7.86
N GLY A 94 0.68 -12.30 -7.38
CA GLY A 94 -0.31 -12.85 -6.48
C GLY A 94 -1.60 -13.21 -7.21
N ASN A 95 -2.74 -12.98 -6.58
CA ASN A 95 -4.03 -13.36 -7.15
C ASN A 95 -4.69 -12.25 -7.96
N ALA A 96 -3.93 -11.23 -8.35
CA ALA A 96 -4.50 -10.16 -9.19
C ALA A 96 -5.01 -10.71 -10.52
N GLY A 97 -4.34 -11.73 -11.04
CA GLY A 97 -4.67 -12.30 -12.33
C GLY A 97 -3.78 -11.72 -13.44
N PRO A 98 -3.33 -12.58 -14.37
CA PRO A 98 -2.42 -12.13 -15.41
C PRO A 98 -3.00 -10.95 -16.20
N GLY A 99 -2.19 -9.90 -16.33
CA GLY A 99 -2.60 -8.71 -17.07
C GLY A 99 -3.48 -7.74 -16.28
N ASN A 100 -3.95 -8.10 -15.11
CA ASN A 100 -4.78 -7.22 -14.28
C ASN A 100 -3.88 -6.37 -13.40
N THR A 101 -3.22 -5.40 -14.01
CA THR A 101 -2.24 -4.57 -13.31
C THR A 101 -2.93 -3.49 -12.50
N HIS A 102 -2.66 -3.47 -11.21
CA HIS A 102 -3.22 -2.46 -10.30
C HIS A 102 -2.45 -2.48 -9.00
N LEU A 103 -2.56 -1.39 -8.26
CA LEU A 103 -2.10 -1.35 -6.88
C LEU A 103 -3.28 -1.69 -5.97
N HIS A 104 -3.12 -2.71 -5.15
CA HIS A 104 -4.05 -2.99 -4.07
C HIS A 104 -3.52 -2.34 -2.81
N PHE A 105 -4.28 -1.40 -2.26
CA PHE A 105 -3.86 -0.59 -1.13
C PHE A 105 -4.84 -0.73 0.02
N ALA A 106 -4.32 -0.93 1.22
CA ALA A 106 -5.16 -1.02 2.42
C ALA A 106 -4.52 -0.26 3.57
N VAL A 107 -5.35 0.15 4.51
CA VAL A 107 -4.92 0.80 5.75
C VAL A 107 -5.42 -0.04 6.91
N HIS A 108 -4.54 -0.33 7.85
CA HIS A 108 -4.88 -1.09 9.05
C HIS A 108 -4.67 -0.24 10.29
N ARG A 109 -5.62 -0.29 11.21
CA ARG A 109 -5.46 0.26 12.54
C ARG A 109 -4.69 -0.74 13.38
N MET A 110 -3.65 -0.27 14.07
CA MET A 110 -2.78 -1.14 14.85
C MET A 110 -2.94 -0.87 16.33
N ALA A 111 -3.19 -1.92 17.09
CA ALA A 111 -3.18 -1.83 18.55
C ALA A 111 -1.75 -1.99 19.07
N PRO A 112 -1.45 -1.52 20.29
CA PRO A 112 -0.12 -1.69 20.86
C PRO A 112 0.30 -3.15 20.84
N GLY A 113 1.53 -3.41 20.39
CA GLY A 113 2.07 -4.75 20.34
C GLY A 113 1.64 -5.60 19.17
N GLU A 114 0.69 -5.14 18.36
CA GLU A 114 0.29 -5.92 17.18
C GLU A 114 1.40 -5.95 16.14
N ARG A 115 1.54 -7.11 15.52
CA ARG A 115 2.51 -7.31 14.44
C ARG A 115 1.91 -6.88 13.11
N TRP A 116 2.75 -6.76 12.09
CA TRP A 116 2.35 -6.26 10.78
C TRP A 116 1.14 -7.00 10.19
N TYR A 117 0.94 -8.26 10.55
CA TYR A 117 -0.16 -9.07 10.00
C TYR A 117 -1.40 -9.10 10.89
N GLN A 118 -1.42 -8.39 12.00
CA GLN A 118 -2.50 -8.50 12.99
C GLN A 118 -3.47 -7.32 12.99
N GLY A 119 -3.15 -6.26 12.28
CA GLY A 119 -3.98 -5.06 12.32
C GLY A 119 -5.40 -5.26 11.84
N THR A 120 -6.24 -4.28 12.12
CA THR A 120 -7.65 -4.27 11.73
C THR A 120 -7.80 -3.43 10.46
N PRO A 121 -8.21 -4.03 9.34
CA PRO A 121 -8.47 -3.25 8.13
C PRO A 121 -9.58 -2.24 8.36
N ILE A 122 -9.39 -1.05 7.81
CA ILE A 122 -10.37 0.02 7.91
C ILE A 122 -10.69 0.53 6.51
N ASN A 123 -11.78 1.29 6.40
CA ASN A 123 -12.10 2.00 5.17
C ASN A 123 -11.04 3.09 4.97
N PRO A 124 -10.23 3.02 3.90
CA PRO A 124 -9.14 3.99 3.71
C PRO A 124 -9.60 5.34 3.21
N TYR A 125 -10.79 5.42 2.62
CA TYR A 125 -11.22 6.65 1.95
C TYR A 125 -11.19 7.90 2.81
N PRO A 126 -11.67 7.86 4.06
CA PRO A 126 -11.62 9.08 4.89
C PRO A 126 -10.21 9.57 5.19
N LEU A 127 -9.21 8.70 5.05
CA LEU A 127 -7.82 9.03 5.38
C LEU A 127 -7.03 9.48 4.17
N LEU A 128 -7.57 9.27 2.97
CA LEU A 128 -6.89 9.61 1.74
C LEU A 128 -7.26 11.01 1.32
N CYS A 129 -6.84 11.38 0.16
CA CYS A 129 -6.98 12.70 -0.45
C CYS A 129 -7.86 13.71 0.30
N ARG A 130 -7.28 14.82 0.65
CA ARG A 130 -7.98 15.94 1.25
C ARG A 130 -8.17 17.08 0.27
N CYS A 131 -8.07 16.78 -0.96
CA CYS A 131 -8.15 17.79 -2.02
C CYS A 131 -9.48 18.51 -2.01
#